data_0bdc4bbc490c80c98bcb19efecab3dea
#
_entry.id   0bdc4bbc490c80c98bcb19efecab3dea
#
_cell.length_a   1.000
_cell.length_b   1.000
_cell.length_c   1.000
_cell.angle_alpha   90.00
_cell.angle_beta   90.00
_cell.angle_gamma   90.00
#
_symmetry.space_group_name_H-M   'P 1'
#
loop_
_entity.id
_entity.type
_entity.pdbx_description
1 polymer ?
#
loop_
_entity_poly.entity_id
_entity_poly.type
_entity_poly.pdbx_seq_one_letter_code
_entity_poly.pdbx_strand_id
1 'polypeptide(L)'
;SLHDALPISMILVLCSLFFRPLAFDYRGKIADARWRKMWDAGLVIGSLVPPVVFGIAFGNLLLGVPFAFTPQLRVEYLGSFWQLLTPFPLLCGLLSLGMVILQGGVWLQLKTVGAIHLRSQLATKRAALLVMLCFLLAGYWLWVGIDGFVLLAQDANGPSNPLMKLVAVLPGAWMNNFVESPVLWIFPLLGFFCPLLTVMAIYRGRPGWGFLMASLMQFGVIFTAGITLFPFVMPSSVSPISSLTLWDSTSSQLTLSIMLVIVLIFLPIVLLYTLWSYYKMWGRMTTETLRRNENELY
;
A
#
# COMPACT_ATOMS: atom_id res chain seq x y z
N SER A 1 -6.90 24.00 -4.22
CA SER A 1 -5.44 24.12 -4.13
C SER A 1 -4.83 22.85 -3.52
N LEU A 2 -3.49 22.70 -3.57
CA LEU A 2 -2.79 21.57 -2.95
C LEU A 2 -3.11 21.48 -1.44
N HIS A 3 -3.46 22.61 -0.84
CA HIS A 3 -3.90 22.71 0.52
C HIS A 3 -5.21 21.94 0.82
N ASP A 4 -5.97 21.55 -0.19
CA ASP A 4 -7.29 20.95 0.03
C ASP A 4 -7.31 19.44 -0.29
N ALA A 5 -6.65 18.98 -1.34
CA ALA A 5 -6.74 17.58 -1.79
C ALA A 5 -5.95 16.58 -0.92
N LEU A 6 -4.70 16.88 -0.60
CA LEU A 6 -3.87 16.06 0.28
C LEU A 6 -4.39 16.01 1.72
N PRO A 7 -4.70 17.15 2.37
CA PRO A 7 -5.32 17.13 3.68
C PRO A 7 -6.66 16.39 3.73
N ILE A 8 -7.52 16.54 2.71
CA ILE A 8 -8.81 15.84 2.66
C ILE A 8 -8.62 14.33 2.67
N SER A 9 -7.74 13.79 1.84
CA SER A 9 -7.46 12.35 1.80
C SER A 9 -6.83 11.84 3.10
N MET A 10 -5.91 12.59 3.70
CA MET A 10 -5.31 12.26 4.99
C MET A 10 -6.33 12.33 6.13
N ILE A 11 -7.18 13.36 6.17
CA ILE A 11 -8.25 13.49 7.15
C ILE A 11 -9.24 12.33 7.01
N LEU A 12 -9.60 11.94 5.79
CA LEU A 12 -10.48 10.81 5.55
C LEU A 12 -9.88 9.50 6.07
N VAL A 13 -8.60 9.26 5.85
CA VAL A 13 -7.89 8.10 6.41
C VAL A 13 -7.85 8.17 7.94
N LEU A 14 -7.47 9.31 8.52
CA LEU A 14 -7.40 9.49 9.98
C LEU A 14 -8.77 9.30 10.63
N CYS A 15 -9.81 9.93 10.09
CA CYS A 15 -11.18 9.76 10.58
C CYS A 15 -11.64 8.29 10.49
N SER A 16 -11.32 7.60 9.38
CA SER A 16 -11.68 6.20 9.24
C SER A 16 -10.95 5.30 10.24
N LEU A 17 -9.66 5.55 10.48
CA LEU A 17 -8.86 4.81 11.46
C LEU A 17 -9.35 5.03 12.90
N PHE A 18 -9.89 6.22 13.20
CA PHE A 18 -10.42 6.55 14.51
C PHE A 18 -11.64 5.69 14.90
N PHE A 19 -12.44 5.23 13.93
CA PHE A 19 -13.55 4.32 14.20
C PHE A 19 -13.10 2.96 14.74
N ARG A 20 -11.88 2.50 14.47
CA ARG A 20 -11.42 1.18 14.90
C ARG A 20 -11.30 1.05 16.43
N PRO A 21 -10.50 1.87 17.13
CA PRO A 21 -10.41 1.80 18.59
C PRO A 21 -11.76 2.07 19.26
N LEU A 22 -12.50 3.07 18.80
CA LEU A 22 -13.83 3.37 19.34
C LEU A 22 -14.79 2.17 19.21
N ALA A 23 -14.78 1.50 18.07
CA ALA A 23 -15.67 0.36 17.88
C ALA A 23 -15.36 -0.81 18.82
N PHE A 24 -14.09 -1.07 19.13
CA PHE A 24 -13.72 -2.09 20.11
C PHE A 24 -14.27 -1.75 21.50
N ASP A 25 -14.17 -0.49 21.93
CA ASP A 25 -14.59 -0.06 23.27
C ASP A 25 -16.12 0.06 23.41
N TYR A 26 -16.80 0.53 22.36
CA TYR A 26 -18.24 0.84 22.44
C TYR A 26 -19.17 -0.27 21.98
N ARG A 27 -18.69 -1.21 21.14
CA ARG A 27 -19.50 -2.31 20.59
C ARG A 27 -20.17 -3.17 21.66
N GLY A 28 -19.47 -3.42 22.78
CA GLY A 28 -19.94 -4.26 23.88
C GLY A 28 -20.78 -3.53 24.95
N LYS A 29 -20.79 -2.19 24.96
CA LYS A 29 -21.41 -1.43 26.06
C LYS A 29 -22.95 -1.48 26.11
N ILE A 30 -23.60 -1.69 24.96
CA ILE A 30 -25.06 -1.75 24.86
C ILE A 30 -25.47 -3.07 24.24
N ALA A 31 -26.43 -3.76 24.85
CA ALA A 31 -26.92 -5.07 24.41
C ALA A 31 -27.89 -5.00 23.20
N ASP A 32 -27.96 -3.87 22.48
CA ASP A 32 -28.80 -3.68 21.31
C ASP A 32 -28.08 -4.21 20.03
N ALA A 33 -28.83 -4.99 19.24
CA ALA A 33 -28.33 -5.54 17.97
C ALA A 33 -28.06 -4.45 16.91
N ARG A 34 -28.82 -3.34 16.91
CA ARG A 34 -28.61 -2.20 16.01
C ARG A 34 -27.31 -1.47 16.35
N TRP A 35 -27.05 -1.25 17.63
CA TRP A 35 -25.84 -0.66 18.14
C TRP A 35 -24.59 -1.47 17.70
N ARG A 36 -24.62 -2.79 17.89
CA ARG A 36 -23.52 -3.67 17.45
C ARG A 36 -23.28 -3.60 15.95
N LYS A 37 -24.35 -3.63 15.12
CA LYS A 37 -24.23 -3.53 13.66
C LYS A 37 -23.63 -2.19 13.22
N MET A 38 -23.96 -1.10 13.90
CA MET A 38 -23.39 0.21 13.59
C MET A 38 -21.86 0.23 13.83
N TRP A 39 -21.41 -0.29 14.95
CA TRP A 39 -19.99 -0.35 15.26
C TRP A 39 -19.26 -1.39 14.41
N ASP A 40 -19.89 -2.50 14.03
CA ASP A 40 -19.35 -3.45 13.06
C ASP A 40 -19.15 -2.78 11.69
N ALA A 41 -20.08 -1.94 11.24
CA ALA A 41 -19.91 -1.14 10.03
C ALA A 41 -18.75 -0.13 10.17
N GLY A 42 -18.61 0.52 11.33
CA GLY A 42 -17.48 1.40 11.64
C GLY A 42 -16.13 0.69 11.56
N LEU A 43 -16.03 -0.54 12.07
CA LEU A 43 -14.82 -1.40 11.93
C LEU A 43 -14.51 -1.71 10.47
N VAL A 44 -15.52 -2.03 9.68
CA VAL A 44 -15.37 -2.33 8.25
C VAL A 44 -14.88 -1.08 7.51
N ILE A 45 -15.52 0.07 7.69
CA ILE A 45 -15.13 1.34 7.06
C ILE A 45 -13.69 1.70 7.44
N GLY A 46 -13.37 1.69 8.75
CA GLY A 46 -12.03 1.99 9.26
C GLY A 46 -10.94 1.05 8.76
N SER A 47 -11.31 -0.13 8.27
CA SER A 47 -10.37 -1.12 7.71
C SER A 47 -10.27 -1.08 6.20
N LEU A 48 -11.32 -0.67 5.49
CA LEU A 48 -11.37 -0.63 4.02
C LEU A 48 -10.82 0.68 3.44
N VAL A 49 -11.14 1.81 4.08
CA VAL A 49 -10.79 3.14 3.55
C VAL A 49 -9.28 3.34 3.42
N PRO A 50 -8.44 3.07 4.43
CA PRO A 50 -7.01 3.32 4.31
C PRO A 50 -6.33 2.57 3.15
N PRO A 51 -6.50 1.25 2.98
CA PRO A 51 -5.90 0.54 1.85
C PRO A 51 -6.33 1.08 0.49
N VAL A 52 -7.61 1.42 0.34
CA VAL A 52 -8.13 1.97 -0.92
C VAL A 52 -7.51 3.34 -1.20
N VAL A 53 -7.48 4.24 -0.23
CA VAL A 53 -6.88 5.58 -0.39
C VAL A 53 -5.39 5.49 -0.71
N PHE A 54 -4.63 4.63 -0.03
CA PHE A 54 -3.21 4.43 -0.35
C PHE A 54 -3.01 3.87 -1.76
N GLY A 55 -3.82 2.90 -2.18
CA GLY A 55 -3.76 2.39 -3.56
C GLY A 55 -4.08 3.46 -4.60
N ILE A 56 -5.11 4.29 -4.36
CA ILE A 56 -5.46 5.43 -5.21
C ILE A 56 -4.29 6.45 -5.26
N ALA A 57 -3.66 6.74 -4.13
CA ALA A 57 -2.52 7.64 -4.08
C ALA A 57 -1.35 7.15 -4.95
N PHE A 58 -0.99 5.86 -4.85
CA PHE A 58 0.04 5.27 -5.71
C PHE A 58 -0.35 5.28 -7.20
N GLY A 59 -1.62 5.00 -7.52
CA GLY A 59 -2.11 5.10 -8.89
C GLY A 59 -1.97 6.52 -9.46
N ASN A 60 -2.25 7.54 -8.65
CA ASN A 60 -2.07 8.93 -9.06
C ASN A 60 -0.60 9.33 -9.23
N LEU A 61 0.32 8.77 -8.43
CA LEU A 61 1.75 8.99 -8.66
C LEU A 61 2.19 8.46 -10.02
N LEU A 62 1.69 7.30 -10.45
CA LEU A 62 2.01 6.73 -11.77
C LEU A 62 1.39 7.52 -12.94
N LEU A 63 0.25 8.17 -12.74
CA LEU A 63 -0.35 9.07 -13.73
C LEU A 63 0.34 10.45 -13.78
N GLY A 64 1.05 10.80 -12.74
CA GLY A 64 1.55 12.15 -12.49
C GLY A 64 0.50 13.03 -11.81
N VAL A 65 0.94 13.76 -10.79
CA VAL A 65 0.10 14.66 -10.00
C VAL A 65 0.05 16.03 -10.69
N PRO A 66 -1.11 16.69 -10.78
CA PRO A 66 -1.22 17.99 -11.47
C PRO A 66 -0.71 19.13 -10.58
N PHE A 67 0.61 19.30 -10.51
CA PHE A 67 1.27 20.41 -9.83
C PHE A 67 2.38 21.01 -10.69
N ALA A 68 2.77 22.23 -10.39
CA ALA A 68 3.91 22.91 -11.00
C ALA A 68 4.65 23.74 -9.96
N PHE A 69 5.95 23.96 -10.20
CA PHE A 69 6.73 24.93 -9.44
C PHE A 69 6.73 26.29 -10.15
N THR A 70 6.50 27.36 -9.38
CA THR A 70 6.73 28.72 -9.84
C THR A 70 8.24 29.00 -9.93
N PRO A 71 8.67 30.08 -10.64
CA PRO A 71 10.08 30.49 -10.63
C PRO A 71 10.65 30.75 -9.24
N GLN A 72 9.80 31.03 -8.25
CA GLN A 72 10.16 31.20 -6.84
C GLN A 72 10.16 29.88 -6.04
N LEU A 73 10.12 28.72 -6.74
CA LEU A 73 10.08 27.38 -6.16
C LEU A 73 8.89 27.12 -5.22
N ARG A 74 7.78 27.83 -5.40
CA ARG A 74 6.53 27.54 -4.71
C ARG A 74 5.74 26.50 -5.49
N VAL A 75 5.18 25.55 -4.76
CA VAL A 75 4.31 24.51 -5.34
C VAL A 75 2.91 25.07 -5.55
N GLU A 76 2.42 25.00 -6.78
CA GLU A 76 1.04 25.29 -7.14
C GLU A 76 0.34 24.01 -7.60
N TYR A 77 -0.77 23.66 -6.96
CA TYR A 77 -1.60 22.55 -7.38
C TYR A 77 -2.70 23.05 -8.31
N LEU A 78 -2.73 22.47 -9.50
CA LEU A 78 -3.62 22.90 -10.60
C LEU A 78 -4.79 21.93 -10.80
N GLY A 79 -4.87 20.87 -10.01
CA GLY A 79 -5.92 19.85 -10.10
C GLY A 79 -7.08 20.06 -9.14
N SER A 80 -8.10 19.20 -9.28
CA SER A 80 -9.20 19.07 -8.32
C SER A 80 -9.17 17.70 -7.64
N PHE A 81 -9.84 17.60 -6.48
CA PHE A 81 -9.97 16.32 -5.77
C PHE A 81 -10.56 15.21 -6.63
N TRP A 82 -11.56 15.53 -7.46
CA TRP A 82 -12.24 14.54 -8.31
C TRP A 82 -11.35 13.98 -9.42
N GLN A 83 -10.33 14.72 -9.86
CA GLN A 83 -9.36 14.25 -10.84
C GLN A 83 -8.46 13.13 -10.29
N LEU A 84 -8.36 13.00 -8.97
CA LEU A 84 -7.63 11.91 -8.33
C LEU A 84 -8.39 10.57 -8.35
N LEU A 85 -9.70 10.60 -8.65
CA LEU A 85 -10.57 9.43 -8.69
C LEU A 85 -10.80 8.90 -10.11
N THR A 86 -9.76 8.92 -10.93
CA THR A 86 -9.81 8.35 -12.29
C THR A 86 -9.80 6.81 -12.25
N PRO A 87 -10.19 6.11 -13.32
CA PRO A 87 -10.35 4.65 -13.30
C PRO A 87 -9.07 3.88 -12.95
N PHE A 88 -7.89 4.35 -13.38
CA PHE A 88 -6.63 3.69 -13.09
C PHE A 88 -6.25 3.74 -11.59
N PRO A 89 -6.25 4.89 -10.89
CA PRO A 89 -6.09 4.94 -9.44
C PRO A 89 -7.13 4.12 -8.67
N LEU A 90 -8.39 4.09 -9.13
CA LEU A 90 -9.40 3.24 -8.51
C LEU A 90 -9.07 1.75 -8.66
N LEU A 91 -8.53 1.33 -9.80
CA LEU A 91 -8.02 -0.03 -9.99
C LEU A 91 -6.87 -0.34 -9.02
N CYS A 92 -5.93 0.60 -8.83
CA CYS A 92 -4.85 0.46 -7.85
C CYS A 92 -5.39 0.41 -6.40
N GLY A 93 -6.43 1.17 -6.09
CA GLY A 93 -7.14 1.10 -4.80
C GLY A 93 -7.77 -0.27 -4.55
N LEU A 94 -8.40 -0.83 -5.57
CA LEU A 94 -8.99 -2.16 -5.51
C LEU A 94 -7.91 -3.25 -5.37
N LEU A 95 -6.78 -3.12 -6.05
CA LEU A 95 -5.61 -3.99 -5.91
C LEU A 95 -5.10 -3.98 -4.46
N SER A 96 -4.87 -2.79 -3.90
CA SER A 96 -4.39 -2.62 -2.52
C SER A 96 -5.35 -3.24 -1.51
N LEU A 97 -6.66 -3.04 -1.68
CA LEU A 97 -7.68 -3.67 -0.85
C LEU A 97 -7.62 -5.20 -0.94
N GLY A 98 -7.50 -5.74 -2.15
CA GLY A 98 -7.36 -7.18 -2.38
C GLY A 98 -6.14 -7.77 -1.67
N MET A 99 -5.00 -7.07 -1.70
CA MET A 99 -3.77 -7.47 -1.01
C MET A 99 -3.97 -7.59 0.50
N VAL A 100 -4.61 -6.59 1.13
CA VAL A 100 -4.89 -6.59 2.57
C VAL A 100 -5.87 -7.70 2.95
N ILE A 101 -6.94 -7.91 2.17
CA ILE A 101 -7.90 -9.01 2.40
C ILE A 101 -7.22 -10.36 2.26
N LEU A 102 -6.35 -10.55 1.28
CA LEU A 102 -5.61 -11.79 1.08
C LEU A 102 -4.72 -12.10 2.28
N GLN A 103 -3.90 -11.14 2.72
CA GLN A 103 -2.99 -11.29 3.85
C GLN A 103 -3.75 -11.56 5.15
N GLY A 104 -4.80 -10.77 5.42
CA GLY A 104 -5.65 -10.93 6.61
C GLY A 104 -6.40 -12.25 6.62
N GLY A 105 -6.89 -12.69 5.45
CA GLY A 105 -7.58 -13.98 5.33
C GLY A 105 -6.68 -15.17 5.62
N VAL A 106 -5.41 -15.14 5.19
CA VAL A 106 -4.43 -16.19 5.53
C VAL A 106 -4.05 -16.14 7.01
N TRP A 107 -3.90 -14.93 7.58
CA TRP A 107 -3.64 -14.77 9.02
C TRP A 107 -4.77 -15.36 9.87
N LEU A 108 -6.02 -15.11 9.50
CA LEU A 108 -7.18 -15.72 10.19
C LEU A 108 -7.15 -17.25 10.13
N GLN A 109 -6.72 -17.85 9.03
CA GLN A 109 -6.58 -19.31 8.90
C GLN A 109 -5.49 -19.88 9.81
N LEU A 110 -4.45 -19.12 10.11
CA LEU A 110 -3.41 -19.51 11.08
C LEU A 110 -3.93 -19.50 12.52
N LYS A 111 -4.78 -18.51 12.83
CA LYS A 111 -5.19 -18.20 14.22
C LYS A 111 -6.54 -18.78 14.62
N THR A 112 -7.40 -19.17 13.66
CA THR A 112 -8.77 -19.61 13.96
C THR A 112 -9.06 -21.02 13.46
N VAL A 113 -10.13 -21.62 14.00
CA VAL A 113 -10.66 -22.93 13.59
C VAL A 113 -12.18 -22.83 13.30
N GLY A 114 -12.76 -23.86 12.70
CA GLY A 114 -14.20 -23.96 12.45
C GLY A 114 -14.72 -23.02 11.36
N ALA A 115 -15.90 -22.43 11.58
CA ALA A 115 -16.60 -21.64 10.55
C ALA A 115 -15.84 -20.41 10.06
N ILE A 116 -15.10 -19.74 10.95
CA ILE A 116 -14.27 -18.56 10.59
C ILE A 116 -13.15 -18.99 9.65
N HIS A 117 -12.50 -20.11 9.93
CA HIS A 117 -11.45 -20.68 9.08
C HIS A 117 -11.96 -20.95 7.65
N LEU A 118 -13.14 -21.58 7.51
CA LEU A 118 -13.74 -21.88 6.20
C LEU A 118 -14.11 -20.59 5.42
N ARG A 119 -14.72 -19.62 6.11
CA ARG A 119 -15.06 -18.33 5.49
C ARG A 119 -13.82 -17.55 5.05
N SER A 120 -12.76 -17.58 5.86
CA SER A 120 -11.49 -16.91 5.51
C SER A 120 -10.79 -17.57 4.31
N GLN A 121 -10.90 -18.89 4.15
CA GLN A 121 -10.41 -19.58 2.94
C GLN A 121 -11.09 -19.06 1.67
N LEU A 122 -12.42 -18.94 1.68
CA LEU A 122 -13.17 -18.44 0.54
C LEU A 122 -12.81 -16.98 0.21
N ALA A 123 -12.71 -16.13 1.25
CA ALA A 123 -12.30 -14.74 1.11
C ALA A 123 -10.89 -14.62 0.51
N THR A 124 -9.93 -15.41 1.01
CA THR A 124 -8.55 -15.44 0.49
C THR A 124 -8.50 -15.86 -0.98
N LYS A 125 -9.26 -16.88 -1.40
CA LYS A 125 -9.31 -17.33 -2.80
C LYS A 125 -9.84 -16.24 -3.73
N ARG A 126 -10.93 -15.58 -3.33
CA ARG A 126 -11.52 -14.46 -4.10
C ARG A 126 -10.57 -13.27 -4.16
N ALA A 127 -9.92 -12.93 -3.03
CA ALA A 127 -8.93 -11.87 -2.98
C ALA A 127 -7.70 -12.17 -3.84
N ALA A 128 -7.21 -13.42 -3.86
CA ALA A 128 -6.10 -13.81 -4.72
C ALA A 128 -6.43 -13.63 -6.21
N LEU A 129 -7.60 -14.05 -6.63
CA LEU A 129 -8.06 -13.85 -8.01
C LEU A 129 -8.18 -12.35 -8.34
N LEU A 130 -8.77 -11.56 -7.41
CA LEU A 130 -8.90 -10.11 -7.57
C LEU A 130 -7.53 -9.45 -7.74
N VAL A 131 -6.56 -9.78 -6.86
CA VAL A 131 -5.19 -9.23 -6.91
C VAL A 131 -4.54 -9.56 -8.23
N MET A 132 -4.60 -10.82 -8.68
CA MET A 132 -4.00 -11.24 -9.96
C MET A 132 -4.60 -10.47 -11.14
N LEU A 133 -5.93 -10.36 -11.21
CA LEU A 133 -6.62 -9.67 -12.29
C LEU A 133 -6.32 -8.17 -12.26
N CYS A 134 -6.43 -7.52 -11.10
CA CYS A 134 -6.14 -6.10 -10.97
C CYS A 134 -4.68 -5.78 -11.28
N PHE A 135 -3.74 -6.61 -10.83
CA PHE A 135 -2.31 -6.43 -11.09
C PHE A 135 -1.97 -6.56 -12.57
N LEU A 136 -2.52 -7.57 -13.26
CA LEU A 136 -2.36 -7.71 -14.71
C LEU A 136 -2.97 -6.54 -15.49
N LEU A 137 -4.20 -6.16 -15.14
CA LEU A 137 -4.88 -5.05 -15.79
C LEU A 137 -4.13 -3.73 -15.56
N ALA A 138 -3.66 -3.48 -14.34
CA ALA A 138 -2.88 -2.28 -14.03
C ALA A 138 -1.55 -2.27 -14.79
N GLY A 139 -0.82 -3.39 -14.84
CA GLY A 139 0.43 -3.51 -15.58
C GLY A 139 0.25 -3.32 -17.09
N TYR A 140 -0.78 -3.95 -17.67
CA TYR A 140 -1.11 -3.78 -19.08
C TYR A 140 -1.49 -2.34 -19.41
N TRP A 141 -2.35 -1.72 -18.58
CA TRP A 141 -2.78 -0.33 -18.78
C TRP A 141 -1.60 0.65 -18.65
N LEU A 142 -0.71 0.39 -17.69
CA LEU A 142 0.49 1.19 -17.50
C LEU A 142 1.43 1.13 -18.72
N TRP A 143 1.52 -0.05 -19.34
CA TRP A 143 2.40 -0.24 -20.50
C TRP A 143 1.85 0.41 -21.78
N VAL A 144 0.55 0.27 -22.04
CA VAL A 144 -0.06 0.67 -23.33
C VAL A 144 -0.75 2.03 -23.27
N GLY A 145 -1.33 2.39 -22.12
CA GLY A 145 -2.26 3.51 -22.01
C GLY A 145 -1.78 4.68 -21.16
N ILE A 146 -0.61 4.58 -20.52
CA ILE A 146 -0.09 5.63 -19.65
C ILE A 146 1.33 5.98 -20.07
N ASP A 147 1.53 7.25 -20.44
CA ASP A 147 2.84 7.76 -20.79
C ASP A 147 3.73 7.82 -19.55
N GLY A 148 4.97 7.35 -19.70
CA GLY A 148 5.96 7.35 -18.62
C GLY A 148 6.87 8.57 -18.69
N PHE A 149 7.47 8.89 -17.55
CA PHE A 149 8.43 9.98 -17.42
C PHE A 149 9.85 9.45 -17.52
N VAL A 150 10.70 10.15 -18.28
CA VAL A 150 12.12 9.84 -18.48
C VAL A 150 12.96 11.03 -18.08
N LEU A 151 13.94 10.78 -17.23
CA LEU A 151 14.94 11.77 -16.86
C LEU A 151 16.04 11.77 -17.92
N LEU A 152 16.13 12.84 -18.71
CA LEU A 152 17.14 12.97 -19.79
C LEU A 152 18.45 13.53 -19.25
N ALA A 153 18.39 14.52 -18.36
CA ALA A 153 19.58 15.14 -17.78
C ALA A 153 19.25 15.74 -16.41
N GLN A 154 20.09 15.43 -15.43
CA GLN A 154 20.09 16.03 -14.09
C GLN A 154 21.49 15.93 -13.51
N ASP A 155 21.99 17.00 -12.87
CA ASP A 155 23.22 16.95 -12.10
C ASP A 155 22.92 16.44 -10.68
N ALA A 156 23.37 15.22 -10.39
CA ALA A 156 23.16 14.60 -9.09
C ALA A 156 23.91 15.29 -7.94
N ASN A 157 24.97 16.06 -8.25
CA ASN A 157 25.77 16.80 -7.29
C ASN A 157 25.46 18.31 -7.29
N GLY A 158 24.54 18.73 -8.15
CA GLY A 158 24.11 20.12 -8.27
C GLY A 158 23.24 20.57 -7.08
N PRO A 159 22.86 21.86 -7.06
CA PRO A 159 21.93 22.35 -6.05
C PRO A 159 20.58 21.64 -6.18
N SER A 160 19.91 21.41 -5.05
CA SER A 160 18.57 20.82 -4.99
C SER A 160 17.52 21.78 -5.55
N ASN A 161 17.50 21.90 -6.89
CA ASN A 161 16.56 22.74 -7.63
C ASN A 161 15.76 21.87 -8.61
N PRO A 162 14.45 21.63 -8.36
CA PRO A 162 13.63 20.78 -9.21
C PRO A 162 13.45 21.30 -10.64
N LEU A 163 13.76 22.56 -10.92
CA LEU A 163 13.66 23.14 -12.26
C LEU A 163 14.94 23.00 -13.12
N MET A 164 16.04 22.48 -12.55
CA MET A 164 17.33 22.33 -13.24
C MET A 164 17.53 20.93 -13.82
N LYS A 165 16.51 20.37 -14.46
CA LYS A 165 16.59 19.07 -15.13
C LYS A 165 15.77 19.03 -16.40
N LEU A 166 16.05 18.04 -17.25
CA LEU A 166 15.28 17.77 -18.46
C LEU A 166 14.50 16.46 -18.27
N VAL A 167 13.19 16.54 -18.40
CA VAL A 167 12.27 15.41 -18.31
C VAL A 167 11.46 15.34 -19.59
N ALA A 168 11.39 14.15 -20.18
CA ALA A 168 10.52 13.84 -21.31
C ALA A 168 9.39 12.91 -20.85
N VAL A 169 8.27 12.99 -21.55
CA VAL A 169 7.13 12.07 -21.38
C VAL A 169 7.04 11.23 -22.65
N LEU A 170 7.15 9.91 -22.50
CA LEU A 170 7.20 8.99 -23.62
C LEU A 170 6.28 7.78 -23.37
N PRO A 171 5.61 7.25 -24.43
CA PRO A 171 4.79 6.05 -24.29
C PRO A 171 5.62 4.86 -23.83
N GLY A 172 5.11 4.11 -22.84
CA GLY A 172 5.75 2.89 -22.35
C GLY A 172 7.01 3.09 -21.52
N ALA A 173 7.44 4.33 -21.26
CA ALA A 173 8.70 4.63 -20.56
C ALA A 173 8.76 4.09 -19.12
N TRP A 174 7.62 3.82 -18.49
CA TRP A 174 7.56 3.15 -17.19
C TRP A 174 8.17 1.75 -17.18
N MET A 175 8.37 1.13 -18.33
CA MET A 175 9.00 -0.19 -18.47
C MET A 175 10.52 -0.13 -18.68
N ASN A 176 11.11 1.05 -18.88
CA ASN A 176 12.53 1.19 -19.19
C ASN A 176 13.44 0.53 -18.15
N ASN A 177 13.15 0.72 -16.87
CA ASN A 177 13.95 0.12 -15.77
C ASN A 177 13.97 -1.42 -15.85
N PHE A 178 12.87 -2.04 -16.28
CA PHE A 178 12.78 -3.50 -16.44
C PHE A 178 13.47 -3.99 -17.70
N VAL A 179 13.57 -3.15 -18.74
CA VAL A 179 14.31 -3.47 -19.98
C VAL A 179 15.82 -3.32 -19.75
N GLU A 180 16.25 -2.26 -19.06
CA GLU A 180 17.66 -2.03 -18.72
C GLU A 180 18.21 -3.09 -17.76
N SER A 181 17.40 -3.54 -16.82
CA SER A 181 17.78 -4.53 -15.80
C SER A 181 16.78 -5.66 -15.73
N PRO A 182 16.90 -6.72 -16.56
CA PRO A 182 15.94 -7.83 -16.61
C PRO A 182 15.73 -8.56 -15.28
N VAL A 183 16.70 -8.52 -14.36
CA VAL A 183 16.57 -9.11 -13.02
C VAL A 183 15.40 -8.50 -12.23
N LEU A 184 15.05 -7.26 -12.52
CA LEU A 184 13.95 -6.56 -11.83
C LEU A 184 12.57 -7.19 -12.13
N TRP A 185 12.43 -7.99 -13.18
CA TRP A 185 11.21 -8.75 -13.47
C TRP A 185 10.83 -9.74 -12.36
N ILE A 186 11.76 -10.07 -11.47
CA ILE A 186 11.45 -10.94 -10.31
C ILE A 186 10.31 -10.36 -9.45
N PHE A 187 10.23 -9.01 -9.30
CA PHE A 187 9.21 -8.37 -8.47
C PHE A 187 7.80 -8.47 -9.06
N PRO A 188 7.55 -8.12 -10.34
CA PRO A 188 6.25 -8.38 -10.98
C PRO A 188 5.86 -9.86 -10.97
N LEU A 189 6.81 -10.76 -11.19
CA LEU A 189 6.55 -12.20 -11.13
C LEU A 189 6.14 -12.64 -9.72
N LEU A 190 6.79 -12.15 -8.66
CA LEU A 190 6.37 -12.41 -7.29
C LEU A 190 4.97 -11.85 -7.03
N GLY A 191 4.69 -10.61 -7.45
CA GLY A 191 3.36 -10.00 -7.31
C GLY A 191 2.25 -10.82 -7.96
N PHE A 192 2.53 -11.44 -9.11
CA PHE A 192 1.57 -12.21 -9.88
C PHE A 192 1.43 -13.68 -9.44
N PHE A 193 2.55 -14.38 -9.22
CA PHE A 193 2.52 -15.84 -8.93
C PHE A 193 2.31 -16.16 -7.45
N CYS A 194 2.75 -15.30 -6.52
CA CYS A 194 2.60 -15.59 -5.09
C CYS A 194 1.14 -15.67 -4.60
N PRO A 195 0.15 -14.92 -5.13
CA PRO A 195 -1.25 -15.16 -4.80
C PRO A 195 -1.71 -16.58 -5.14
N LEU A 196 -1.29 -17.11 -6.28
CA LEU A 196 -1.59 -18.48 -6.69
C LEU A 196 -0.94 -19.49 -5.74
N LEU A 197 0.34 -19.31 -5.42
CA LEU A 197 1.06 -20.15 -4.47
C LEU A 197 0.44 -20.09 -3.06
N THR A 198 -0.08 -18.94 -2.67
CA THR A 198 -0.84 -18.78 -1.42
C THR A 198 -2.08 -19.67 -1.40
N VAL A 199 -2.87 -19.65 -2.47
CA VAL A 199 -4.05 -20.50 -2.60
C VAL A 199 -3.67 -21.99 -2.61
N MET A 200 -2.60 -22.37 -3.32
CA MET A 200 -2.10 -23.76 -3.33
C MET A 200 -1.64 -24.22 -1.94
N ALA A 201 -0.95 -23.36 -1.19
CA ALA A 201 -0.51 -23.67 0.18
C ALA A 201 -1.70 -23.90 1.12
N ILE A 202 -2.78 -23.11 0.98
CA ILE A 202 -4.02 -23.28 1.74
C ILE A 202 -4.71 -24.61 1.41
N TYR A 203 -4.81 -24.97 0.13
CA TYR A 203 -5.37 -26.25 -0.28
C TYR A 203 -4.59 -27.45 0.28
N ARG A 204 -3.28 -27.30 0.45
CA ARG A 204 -2.41 -28.34 1.08
C ARG A 204 -2.44 -28.32 2.62
N GLY A 205 -3.31 -27.53 3.23
CA GLY A 205 -3.41 -27.42 4.69
C GLY A 205 -2.20 -26.80 5.37
N ARG A 206 -1.40 -26.00 4.63
CA ARG A 206 -0.19 -25.35 5.13
C ARG A 206 -0.33 -23.80 5.15
N PRO A 207 -1.17 -23.23 6.03
CA PRO A 207 -1.44 -21.79 6.05
C PRO A 207 -0.19 -20.93 6.39
N GLY A 208 0.82 -21.51 7.09
CA GLY A 208 2.09 -20.81 7.34
C GLY A 208 2.85 -20.48 6.07
N TRP A 209 2.95 -21.43 5.15
CA TRP A 209 3.51 -21.17 3.81
C TRP A 209 2.64 -20.20 3.01
N GLY A 210 1.31 -20.28 3.15
CA GLY A 210 0.39 -19.32 2.56
C GLY A 210 0.67 -17.89 3.03
N PHE A 211 0.95 -17.71 4.32
CA PHE A 211 1.28 -16.40 4.89
C PHE A 211 2.59 -15.84 4.32
N LEU A 212 3.62 -16.68 4.19
CA LEU A 212 4.89 -16.28 3.58
C LEU A 212 4.70 -15.86 2.11
N MET A 213 3.95 -16.65 1.32
CA MET A 213 3.68 -16.32 -0.08
C MET A 213 2.85 -15.04 -0.21
N ALA A 214 1.87 -14.81 0.66
CA ALA A 214 1.09 -13.58 0.67
C ALA A 214 1.96 -12.36 1.03
N SER A 215 2.94 -12.50 1.93
CA SER A 215 3.90 -11.44 2.25
C SER A 215 4.86 -11.16 1.09
N LEU A 216 5.33 -12.20 0.40
CA LEU A 216 6.16 -12.06 -0.81
C LEU A 216 5.38 -11.40 -1.97
N MET A 217 4.09 -11.65 -2.09
CA MET A 217 3.23 -10.96 -3.05
C MET A 217 3.20 -9.45 -2.76
N GLN A 218 2.97 -9.05 -1.50
CA GLN A 218 2.96 -7.64 -1.13
C GLN A 218 4.30 -6.97 -1.43
N PHE A 219 5.39 -7.63 -1.05
CA PHE A 219 6.75 -7.19 -1.38
C PHE A 219 6.92 -7.01 -2.90
N GLY A 220 6.53 -8.01 -3.70
CA GLY A 220 6.62 -7.96 -5.16
C GLY A 220 5.84 -6.79 -5.76
N VAL A 221 4.58 -6.58 -5.35
CA VAL A 221 3.73 -5.50 -5.87
C VAL A 221 4.28 -4.11 -5.50
N ILE A 222 4.68 -3.92 -4.24
CA ILE A 222 5.20 -2.63 -3.76
C ILE A 222 6.53 -2.30 -4.45
N PHE A 223 7.44 -3.25 -4.56
CA PHE A 223 8.71 -3.05 -5.26
C PHE A 223 8.51 -2.84 -6.77
N THR A 224 7.57 -3.52 -7.40
CA THR A 224 7.22 -3.25 -8.80
C THR A 224 6.80 -1.80 -8.99
N ALA A 225 5.89 -1.29 -8.15
CA ALA A 225 5.46 0.10 -8.22
C ALA A 225 6.62 1.10 -7.97
N GLY A 226 7.49 0.82 -6.99
CA GLY A 226 8.65 1.64 -6.69
C GLY A 226 9.68 1.66 -7.83
N ILE A 227 10.00 0.51 -8.41
CA ILE A 227 10.93 0.38 -9.55
C ILE A 227 10.37 1.08 -10.79
N THR A 228 9.09 0.91 -11.05
CA THR A 228 8.41 1.61 -12.15
C THR A 228 8.55 3.12 -12.02
N LEU A 229 8.35 3.66 -10.82
CA LEU A 229 8.39 5.10 -10.56
C LEU A 229 9.82 5.67 -10.55
N PHE A 230 10.83 4.86 -10.23
CA PHE A 230 12.23 5.30 -10.16
C PHE A 230 12.72 5.91 -11.48
N PRO A 231 13.44 7.06 -11.47
CA PRO A 231 13.98 7.80 -10.32
C PRO A 231 13.03 8.88 -9.74
N PHE A 232 11.80 8.93 -10.20
CA PHE A 232 10.85 9.94 -9.75
C PHE A 232 10.24 9.54 -8.40
N VAL A 233 10.00 10.55 -7.55
CA VAL A 233 9.25 10.42 -6.30
C VAL A 233 7.82 10.92 -6.52
N MET A 234 7.67 12.03 -7.24
CA MET A 234 6.37 12.61 -7.57
C MET A 234 6.44 13.27 -8.96
N PRO A 235 6.02 12.54 -10.00
CA PRO A 235 5.91 13.08 -11.36
C PRO A 235 4.82 14.16 -11.45
N SER A 236 5.04 15.17 -12.28
CA SER A 236 4.06 16.21 -12.57
C SER A 236 3.45 16.02 -13.96
N SER A 237 2.12 15.85 -14.01
CA SER A 237 1.38 15.71 -15.27
C SER A 237 1.20 17.03 -16.03
N VAL A 238 1.33 18.18 -15.36
CA VAL A 238 1.15 19.51 -15.97
C VAL A 238 2.48 20.08 -16.48
N SER A 239 3.53 19.92 -15.68
CA SER A 239 4.87 20.42 -16.01
C SER A 239 5.92 19.33 -15.75
N PRO A 240 6.33 18.56 -16.76
CA PRO A 240 7.30 17.48 -16.58
C PRO A 240 8.59 17.90 -15.88
N ILE A 241 9.07 19.11 -16.14
CA ILE A 241 10.26 19.69 -15.49
C ILE A 241 10.06 19.84 -13.98
N SER A 242 8.83 20.11 -13.54
CA SER A 242 8.50 20.23 -12.11
C SER A 242 8.41 18.87 -11.38
N SER A 243 8.56 17.75 -12.06
CA SER A 243 8.55 16.42 -11.43
C SER A 243 9.66 16.32 -10.39
N LEU A 244 9.35 15.76 -9.22
CA LEU A 244 10.35 15.56 -8.17
C LEU A 244 11.06 14.23 -8.38
N THR A 245 12.38 14.27 -8.39
CA THR A 245 13.25 13.09 -8.40
C THR A 245 13.80 12.81 -7.00
N LEU A 246 14.46 11.66 -6.82
CA LEU A 246 15.13 11.33 -5.56
C LEU A 246 16.15 12.41 -5.16
N TRP A 247 16.90 12.95 -6.12
CA TRP A 247 17.94 13.98 -5.86
C TRP A 247 17.36 15.33 -5.44
N ASP A 248 16.17 15.69 -5.93
CA ASP A 248 15.48 16.93 -5.54
C ASP A 248 14.77 16.83 -4.20
N SER A 249 14.35 15.61 -3.82
CA SER A 249 13.46 15.35 -2.67
C SER A 249 14.21 14.92 -1.43
N THR A 250 15.50 14.57 -1.54
CA THR A 250 16.29 14.14 -0.40
C THR A 250 16.75 15.32 0.46
N SER A 251 16.84 15.08 1.74
CA SER A 251 17.39 16.02 2.71
C SER A 251 18.91 16.14 2.57
N SER A 252 19.52 17.08 3.31
CA SER A 252 20.98 17.24 3.34
C SER A 252 21.67 15.95 3.78
N GLN A 253 22.92 15.76 3.33
CA GLN A 253 23.73 14.59 3.68
C GLN A 253 23.87 14.39 5.20
N LEU A 254 24.00 15.48 5.96
CA LEU A 254 24.06 15.43 7.43
C LEU A 254 22.77 14.86 8.00
N THR A 255 21.61 15.35 7.56
CA THR A 255 20.30 14.87 8.01
C THR A 255 20.12 13.40 7.69
N LEU A 256 20.47 12.96 6.48
CA LEU A 256 20.39 11.55 6.07
C LEU A 256 21.29 10.66 6.93
N SER A 257 22.50 11.12 7.26
CA SER A 257 23.43 10.38 8.13
C SER A 257 22.89 10.23 9.55
N ILE A 258 22.32 11.29 10.12
CA ILE A 258 21.69 11.24 11.45
C ILE A 258 20.49 10.28 11.42
N MET A 259 19.62 10.38 10.40
CA MET A 259 18.48 9.49 10.24
C MET A 259 18.91 8.02 10.10
N LEU A 260 19.99 7.75 9.37
CA LEU A 260 20.52 6.40 9.22
C LEU A 260 20.94 5.81 10.58
N VAL A 261 21.68 6.57 11.40
CA VAL A 261 22.08 6.13 12.73
C VAL A 261 20.87 5.85 13.63
N ILE A 262 19.89 6.75 13.62
CA ILE A 262 18.65 6.58 14.39
C ILE A 262 17.92 5.30 13.95
N VAL A 263 17.76 5.09 12.64
CA VAL A 263 17.08 3.88 12.11
C VAL A 263 17.84 2.61 12.49
N LEU A 264 19.17 2.60 12.39
CA LEU A 264 19.99 1.44 12.76
C LEU A 264 19.87 1.06 14.24
N ILE A 265 19.61 2.01 15.13
CA ILE A 265 19.40 1.78 16.56
C ILE A 265 17.96 1.36 16.86
N PHE A 266 16.99 2.15 16.41
CA PHE A 266 15.59 1.96 16.80
C PHE A 266 14.88 0.85 16.04
N LEU A 267 15.22 0.61 14.76
CA LEU A 267 14.58 -0.44 13.96
C LEU A 267 14.78 -1.83 14.58
N PRO A 268 15.99 -2.27 15.01
CA PRO A 268 16.14 -3.55 15.71
C PRO A 268 15.31 -3.63 16.99
N ILE A 269 15.23 -2.56 17.78
CA ILE A 269 14.45 -2.52 19.03
C ILE A 269 12.96 -2.74 18.73
N VAL A 270 12.43 -2.03 17.73
CA VAL A 270 11.03 -2.18 17.31
C VAL A 270 10.75 -3.59 16.77
N LEU A 271 11.68 -4.12 15.97
CA LEU A 271 11.56 -5.50 15.45
C LEU A 271 11.56 -6.54 16.57
N LEU A 272 12.46 -6.42 17.53
CA LEU A 272 12.54 -7.32 18.68
C LEU A 272 11.27 -7.25 19.53
N TYR A 273 10.77 -6.06 19.82
CA TYR A 273 9.52 -5.87 20.56
C TYR A 273 8.32 -6.48 19.79
N THR A 274 8.26 -6.24 18.49
CA THR A 274 7.20 -6.77 17.64
C THR A 274 7.24 -8.29 17.58
N LEU A 275 8.42 -8.89 17.38
CA LEU A 275 8.62 -10.34 17.37
C LEU A 275 8.24 -10.95 18.72
N TRP A 276 8.63 -10.32 19.83
CA TRP A 276 8.27 -10.76 21.16
C TRP A 276 6.75 -10.72 21.40
N SER A 277 6.08 -9.66 20.95
CA SER A 277 4.62 -9.54 21.03
C SER A 277 3.92 -10.65 20.24
N TYR A 278 4.36 -10.92 19.00
CA TYR A 278 3.83 -12.03 18.22
C TYR A 278 4.11 -13.40 18.85
N TYR A 279 5.28 -13.57 19.44
CA TYR A 279 5.64 -14.80 20.16
C TYR A 279 4.72 -15.04 21.38
N LYS A 280 4.44 -14.00 22.16
CA LYS A 280 3.51 -14.09 23.31
C LYS A 280 2.07 -14.38 22.90
N MET A 281 1.63 -13.84 21.76
CA MET A 281 0.29 -14.09 21.21
C MET A 281 0.25 -15.33 20.30
N TRP A 282 1.30 -16.17 20.32
CA TRP A 282 1.34 -17.37 19.49
C TRP A 282 0.35 -18.42 20.02
N GLY A 283 -0.50 -18.93 19.13
CA GLY A 283 -1.50 -19.93 19.44
C GLY A 283 -2.74 -19.83 18.54
N ARG A 284 -3.53 -20.89 18.50
CA ARG A 284 -4.83 -20.89 17.80
C ARG A 284 -5.93 -20.59 18.82
N MET A 285 -6.81 -19.68 18.48
CA MET A 285 -8.02 -19.41 19.24
C MET A 285 -9.06 -20.49 18.96
N THR A 286 -9.35 -21.32 19.97
CA THR A 286 -10.43 -22.30 19.92
C THR A 286 -11.63 -21.78 20.72
N THR A 287 -12.83 -22.33 20.45
CA THR A 287 -14.03 -22.00 21.21
C THR A 287 -13.89 -22.33 22.70
N GLU A 288 -13.07 -23.33 23.05
CA GLU A 288 -12.77 -23.72 24.42
C GLU A 288 -11.87 -22.67 25.11
N THR A 289 -10.86 -22.14 24.42
CA THR A 289 -10.01 -21.05 24.91
C THR A 289 -10.84 -19.78 25.16
N LEU A 290 -11.78 -19.46 24.27
CA LEU A 290 -12.67 -18.31 24.45
C LEU A 290 -13.60 -18.48 25.68
N ARG A 291 -14.17 -19.66 25.90
CA ARG A 291 -15.03 -19.92 27.08
C ARG A 291 -14.25 -19.90 28.39
N ARG A 292 -12.99 -20.37 28.39
CA ARG A 292 -12.15 -20.40 29.58
C ARG A 292 -11.71 -18.99 30.01
N ASN A 293 -11.53 -18.08 29.07
CA ASN A 293 -11.04 -16.72 29.31
C ASN A 293 -12.14 -15.67 29.11
N GLU A 294 -13.42 -16.04 29.22
CA GLU A 294 -14.55 -15.12 29.01
C GLU A 294 -14.48 -13.88 29.92
N ASN A 295 -13.89 -13.99 31.11
CA ASN A 295 -13.71 -12.89 32.07
C ASN A 295 -12.44 -12.05 31.86
N GLU A 296 -11.52 -12.47 30.98
CA GLU A 296 -10.27 -11.76 30.73
C GLU A 296 -10.25 -11.05 29.37
N LEU A 297 -11.27 -11.28 28.53
CA LEU A 297 -11.35 -10.79 27.13
C LEU A 297 -12.17 -9.51 26.98
N TYR A 298 -12.73 -8.97 28.08
CA TYR A 298 -13.52 -7.74 28.09
C TYR A 298 -13.18 -6.87 29.28
#